data_18c08e07772aad89b09ac1fffbc06823
#
_entry.id   18c08e07772aad89b09ac1fffbc06823
#
_cell.length_a   1.000
_cell.length_b   1.000
_cell.length_c   1.000
_cell.angle_alpha   90.00
_cell.angle_beta   90.00
_cell.angle_gamma   90.00
#
_symmetry.space_group_name_H-M   'P 1'
#
loop_
_entity.id
_entity.type
_entity.pdbx_description
1 polymer ?
#
loop_
_entity_poly.entity_id
_entity_poly.type
_entity_poly.pdbx_seq_one_letter_code
_entity_poly.pdbx_strand_id
1 'polypeptide(L)'
;MKEALQKNHRLVFYGMWLLLGLMQAGLTELQDDEAYYWVFSKYLSMGYFDHPPMTALLIKMGYALFPNELGVRLFPLLLNVLSLFIIEKLTDKKNPFLFYGVVLSLAILQLSGFNAVPDTPLIFFTALFLLCYKNFAAKQSWRNSLLLSFSVALLFYTKYHAVLIVLFTLFSNLRLLTMYKTYVAGLIALLLFLPHLVWQWEHNWVSFRYHLFESNVNAYQFSFTAEYLSGQLLLAGPVAGFILLPAAFLYKTTNATEKAMRWSMLGIYIFFLLSSFRGK
;
A
#
# COMPACT_ATOMS: atom_id res chain seq x y z
N MET A 1 1.86 8.37 36.50
CA MET A 1 1.04 8.24 35.30
C MET A 1 1.64 8.96 34.09
N LYS A 2 2.03 10.25 34.17
CA LYS A 2 2.65 10.99 33.03
C LYS A 2 3.97 10.36 32.55
N GLU A 3 4.88 9.99 33.45
CA GLU A 3 6.17 9.36 33.10
C GLU A 3 6.01 7.97 32.49
N ALA A 4 5.07 7.15 32.96
CA ALA A 4 4.76 5.85 32.39
C ALA A 4 4.16 5.98 30.98
N LEU A 5 3.33 6.99 30.73
CA LEU A 5 2.79 7.33 29.40
C LEU A 5 3.90 7.82 28.46
N GLN A 6 4.83 8.66 28.95
CA GLN A 6 5.97 9.10 28.13
C GLN A 6 6.92 7.95 27.77
N LYS A 7 7.09 6.95 28.65
CA LYS A 7 7.94 5.79 28.38
C LYS A 7 7.26 4.79 27.43
N ASN A 8 5.94 4.64 27.50
CA ASN A 8 5.18 3.61 26.79
C ASN A 8 4.27 4.17 25.70
N HIS A 9 4.48 5.42 25.25
CA HIS A 9 3.60 6.10 24.29
C HIS A 9 3.34 5.29 23.01
N ARG A 10 4.34 4.52 22.52
CA ARG A 10 4.16 3.67 21.35
C ARG A 10 3.17 2.54 21.63
N LEU A 11 3.35 1.83 22.74
CA LEU A 11 2.47 0.74 23.13
C LEU A 11 1.02 1.25 23.28
N VAL A 12 0.86 2.40 23.90
CA VAL A 12 -0.46 3.04 24.08
C VAL A 12 -1.06 3.41 22.73
N PHE A 13 -0.31 4.10 21.85
CA PHE A 13 -0.82 4.51 20.55
C PHE A 13 -1.23 3.32 19.68
N TYR A 14 -0.33 2.37 19.45
CA TYR A 14 -0.61 1.21 18.61
C TYR A 14 -1.64 0.26 19.23
N GLY A 15 -1.63 0.11 20.55
CA GLY A 15 -2.63 -0.68 21.28
C GLY A 15 -4.04 -0.08 21.17
N MET A 16 -4.18 1.24 21.33
CA MET A 16 -5.45 1.92 21.13
C MET A 16 -5.91 1.87 19.68
N TRP A 17 -4.99 2.07 18.72
CA TRP A 17 -5.29 1.97 17.30
C TRP A 17 -5.83 0.58 16.93
N LEU A 18 -5.15 -0.46 17.41
CA LEU A 18 -5.59 -1.84 17.20
C LEU A 18 -6.96 -2.11 17.87
N LEU A 19 -7.14 -1.68 19.10
CA LEU A 19 -8.40 -1.88 19.84
C LEU A 19 -9.58 -1.21 19.13
N LEU A 20 -9.44 0.05 18.73
CA LEU A 20 -10.47 0.77 17.99
C LEU A 20 -10.76 0.11 16.64
N GLY A 21 -9.71 -0.32 15.93
CA GLY A 21 -9.86 -1.04 14.67
C GLY A 21 -10.57 -2.39 14.84
N LEU A 22 -10.28 -3.15 15.90
CA LEU A 22 -10.98 -4.39 16.22
C LEU A 22 -12.47 -4.15 16.54
N MET A 23 -12.77 -3.08 17.27
CA MET A 23 -14.17 -2.70 17.54
C MET A 23 -14.91 -2.34 16.24
N GLN A 24 -14.32 -1.50 15.39
CA GLN A 24 -14.91 -1.17 14.09
C GLN A 24 -15.08 -2.41 13.21
N ALA A 25 -14.04 -3.24 13.10
CA ALA A 25 -14.03 -4.45 12.27
C ALA A 25 -15.12 -5.47 12.69
N GLY A 26 -15.43 -5.55 13.97
CA GLY A 26 -16.44 -6.50 14.50
C GLY A 26 -17.85 -5.94 14.63
N LEU A 27 -18.01 -4.61 14.64
CA LEU A 27 -19.32 -3.96 14.89
C LEU A 27 -19.96 -3.34 13.64
N THR A 28 -19.27 -3.36 12.51
CA THR A 28 -19.79 -2.81 11.25
C THR A 28 -19.97 -3.92 10.20
N GLU A 29 -21.03 -3.80 9.41
CA GLU A 29 -21.28 -4.70 8.27
C GLU A 29 -20.19 -4.55 7.19
N LEU A 30 -20.01 -5.58 6.35
CA LEU A 30 -19.09 -5.52 5.21
C LEU A 30 -19.59 -4.51 4.19
N GLN A 31 -18.66 -3.73 3.64
CA GLN A 31 -18.93 -2.91 2.46
C GLN A 31 -18.98 -3.78 1.20
N ASP A 32 -19.56 -3.27 0.12
CA ASP A 32 -19.73 -3.99 -1.15
C ASP A 32 -18.40 -4.56 -1.68
N ASP A 33 -17.34 -3.75 -1.66
CA ASP A 33 -16.00 -4.18 -2.07
C ASP A 33 -15.45 -5.31 -1.18
N GLU A 34 -15.66 -5.23 0.14
CA GLU A 34 -15.20 -6.26 1.07
C GLU A 34 -15.94 -7.59 0.84
N ALA A 35 -17.26 -7.52 0.60
CA ALA A 35 -18.08 -8.67 0.26
C ALA A 35 -17.60 -9.31 -1.06
N TYR A 36 -17.24 -8.50 -2.06
CA TYR A 36 -16.67 -8.95 -3.32
C TYR A 36 -15.37 -9.74 -3.11
N TYR A 37 -14.40 -9.20 -2.35
CA TYR A 37 -13.14 -9.91 -2.05
C TYR A 37 -13.33 -11.10 -1.10
N TRP A 38 -14.35 -11.06 -0.23
CA TRP A 38 -14.71 -12.21 0.61
C TRP A 38 -15.20 -13.38 -0.27
N VAL A 39 -15.97 -13.14 -1.32
CA VAL A 39 -16.34 -14.16 -2.29
C VAL A 39 -15.08 -14.76 -2.95
N PHE A 40 -14.10 -13.96 -3.36
CA PHE A 40 -12.83 -14.46 -3.90
C PHE A 40 -12.10 -15.37 -2.89
N SER A 41 -12.16 -15.07 -1.60
CA SER A 41 -11.55 -15.89 -0.57
C SER A 41 -12.12 -17.30 -0.45
N LYS A 42 -13.34 -17.53 -0.94
CA LYS A 42 -13.95 -18.87 -0.99
C LYS A 42 -13.28 -19.76 -2.05
N TYR A 43 -12.79 -19.17 -3.12
CA TYR A 43 -12.22 -19.83 -4.30
C TYR A 43 -10.82 -19.29 -4.55
N LEU A 44 -9.83 -19.68 -3.70
CA LEU A 44 -8.46 -19.18 -3.86
C LEU A 44 -7.87 -19.58 -5.20
N SER A 45 -7.35 -18.57 -5.89
CA SER A 45 -6.66 -18.69 -7.16
C SER A 45 -5.39 -17.83 -7.15
N MET A 46 -4.51 -17.99 -8.13
CA MET A 46 -3.29 -17.18 -8.27
C MET A 46 -3.57 -15.79 -8.87
N GLY A 47 -4.81 -15.51 -9.26
CA GLY A 47 -5.29 -14.22 -9.74
C GLY A 47 -6.80 -14.19 -9.83
N TYR A 48 -7.35 -13.01 -10.03
CA TYR A 48 -8.78 -12.76 -10.22
C TYR A 48 -8.99 -11.75 -11.35
N PHE A 49 -10.25 -11.50 -11.71
CA PHE A 49 -10.61 -10.63 -12.82
C PHE A 49 -9.88 -9.28 -12.80
N ASP A 50 -9.85 -8.62 -11.67
CA ASP A 50 -9.35 -7.24 -11.52
C ASP A 50 -8.17 -7.08 -10.58
N HIS A 51 -7.84 -8.10 -9.74
CA HIS A 51 -6.78 -7.98 -8.74
C HIS A 51 -5.95 -9.25 -8.55
N PRO A 52 -4.68 -9.12 -8.12
CA PRO A 52 -3.87 -10.23 -7.61
C PRO A 52 -4.44 -10.80 -6.30
N PRO A 53 -4.00 -11.99 -5.84
CA PRO A 53 -4.69 -12.79 -4.82
C PRO A 53 -4.47 -12.38 -3.36
N MET A 54 -3.63 -11.40 -3.04
CA MET A 54 -3.21 -11.12 -1.66
C MET A 54 -4.40 -10.85 -0.74
N THR A 55 -5.35 -10.01 -1.15
CA THR A 55 -6.53 -9.66 -0.34
C THR A 55 -7.39 -10.87 -0.05
N ALA A 56 -7.68 -11.69 -1.05
CA ALA A 56 -8.45 -12.92 -0.87
C ALA A 56 -7.77 -13.91 0.07
N LEU A 57 -6.43 -14.04 -0.01
CA LEU A 57 -5.64 -14.88 0.89
C LEU A 57 -5.73 -14.39 2.35
N LEU A 58 -5.56 -13.10 2.59
CA LEU A 58 -5.65 -12.50 3.92
C LEU A 58 -7.03 -12.69 4.53
N ILE A 59 -8.09 -12.47 3.75
CA ILE A 59 -9.47 -12.72 4.16
C ILE A 59 -9.67 -14.20 4.49
N LYS A 60 -9.21 -15.12 3.64
CA LYS A 60 -9.31 -16.57 3.89
C LYS A 60 -8.69 -16.98 5.23
N MET A 61 -7.48 -16.46 5.50
CA MET A 61 -6.75 -16.77 6.74
C MET A 61 -7.52 -16.24 7.96
N GLY A 62 -8.03 -15.01 7.91
CA GLY A 62 -8.76 -14.42 9.04
C GLY A 62 -10.16 -15.03 9.23
N TYR A 63 -10.87 -15.29 8.14
CA TYR A 63 -12.20 -15.93 8.19
C TYR A 63 -12.13 -17.38 8.69
N ALA A 64 -11.01 -18.07 8.49
CA ALA A 64 -10.79 -19.40 9.07
C ALA A 64 -10.65 -19.37 10.60
N LEU A 65 -10.24 -18.23 11.19
CA LEU A 65 -10.15 -18.04 12.63
C LEU A 65 -11.48 -17.57 13.23
N PHE A 66 -12.13 -16.61 12.57
CA PHE A 66 -13.40 -16.04 12.96
C PHE A 66 -14.33 -15.96 11.73
N PRO A 67 -15.36 -16.83 11.62
CA PRO A 67 -16.24 -16.87 10.43
C PRO A 67 -17.30 -15.75 10.47
N ASN A 68 -16.85 -14.50 10.56
CA ASN A 68 -17.68 -13.29 10.62
C ASN A 68 -16.91 -12.10 10.05
N GLU A 69 -17.46 -10.87 10.15
CA GLU A 69 -16.90 -9.61 9.64
C GLU A 69 -15.52 -9.32 10.23
N LEU A 70 -15.33 -9.61 11.53
CA LEU A 70 -14.04 -9.46 12.19
C LEU A 70 -12.97 -10.34 11.52
N GLY A 71 -13.31 -11.58 11.19
CA GLY A 71 -12.36 -12.48 10.51
C GLY A 71 -12.00 -12.00 9.11
N VAL A 72 -12.96 -11.47 8.35
CA VAL A 72 -12.70 -10.86 7.04
C VAL A 72 -11.65 -9.75 7.16
N ARG A 73 -11.70 -8.94 8.21
CA ARG A 73 -10.87 -7.73 8.40
C ARG A 73 -9.64 -7.93 9.29
N LEU A 74 -9.50 -9.09 9.95
CA LEU A 74 -8.45 -9.31 10.96
C LEU A 74 -7.04 -9.05 10.42
N PHE A 75 -6.65 -9.73 9.36
CA PHE A 75 -5.31 -9.55 8.79
C PHE A 75 -5.12 -8.20 8.10
N PRO A 76 -6.07 -7.66 7.33
CA PRO A 76 -6.02 -6.26 6.88
C PRO A 76 -5.75 -5.28 8.01
N LEU A 77 -6.48 -5.35 9.12
CA LEU A 77 -6.27 -4.49 10.30
C LEU A 77 -4.87 -4.66 10.90
N LEU A 78 -4.40 -5.90 11.07
CA LEU A 78 -3.04 -6.15 11.58
C LEU A 78 -1.98 -5.56 10.66
N LEU A 79 -2.14 -5.70 9.33
CA LEU A 79 -1.24 -5.09 8.36
C LEU A 79 -1.28 -3.56 8.41
N ASN A 80 -2.44 -2.95 8.67
CA ASN A 80 -2.55 -1.50 8.86
C ASN A 80 -1.72 -1.04 10.05
N VAL A 81 -1.86 -1.67 11.23
CA VAL A 81 -1.07 -1.35 12.44
C VAL A 81 0.42 -1.52 12.17
N LEU A 82 0.82 -2.63 11.54
CA LEU A 82 2.22 -2.88 11.19
C LEU A 82 2.76 -1.88 10.16
N SER A 83 1.91 -1.42 9.23
CA SER A 83 2.27 -0.35 8.28
C SER A 83 2.68 0.92 9.01
N LEU A 84 1.86 1.38 9.94
CA LEU A 84 2.15 2.58 10.74
C LEU A 84 3.45 2.44 11.52
N PHE A 85 3.70 1.27 12.11
CA PHE A 85 4.95 0.99 12.81
C PHE A 85 6.18 1.06 11.89
N ILE A 86 6.09 0.51 10.68
CA ILE A 86 7.17 0.56 9.69
C ILE A 86 7.36 2.00 9.19
N ILE A 87 6.28 2.74 8.94
CA ILE A 87 6.35 4.14 8.50
C ILE A 87 6.99 5.01 9.58
N GLU A 88 6.62 4.85 10.86
CA GLU A 88 7.31 5.54 11.97
C GLU A 88 8.81 5.23 11.99
N LYS A 89 9.19 3.98 11.70
CA LYS A 89 10.60 3.58 11.61
C LYS A 89 11.31 4.20 10.40
N LEU A 90 10.60 4.39 9.29
CA LEU A 90 11.14 5.04 8.09
C LEU A 90 11.38 6.54 8.29
N THR A 91 10.61 7.20 9.15
CA THR A 91 10.81 8.60 9.55
C THR A 91 11.92 8.80 10.60
N ASP A 92 12.69 7.72 10.87
CA ASP A 92 13.77 7.68 11.87
C ASP A 92 13.32 8.03 13.31
N LYS A 93 12.00 7.96 13.58
CA LYS A 93 11.37 8.19 14.90
C LYS A 93 11.72 9.56 15.53
N LYS A 94 12.00 10.58 14.69
CA LYS A 94 12.46 11.88 15.13
C LYS A 94 11.47 12.61 16.04
N ASN A 95 10.16 12.52 15.71
CA ASN A 95 9.10 13.11 16.51
C ASN A 95 7.87 12.20 16.49
N PRO A 96 7.74 11.27 17.44
CA PRO A 96 6.64 10.33 17.46
C PRO A 96 5.27 11.01 17.66
N PHE A 97 5.18 12.09 18.44
CA PHE A 97 3.92 12.77 18.66
C PHE A 97 3.42 13.52 17.44
N LEU A 98 4.34 14.12 16.65
CA LEU A 98 3.98 14.68 15.35
C LEU A 98 3.50 13.58 14.40
N PHE A 99 4.18 12.43 14.37
CA PHE A 99 3.75 11.28 13.57
C PHE A 99 2.33 10.82 13.95
N TYR A 100 2.04 10.68 15.25
CA TYR A 100 0.70 10.32 15.72
C TYR A 100 -0.35 11.37 15.34
N GLY A 101 -0.02 12.64 15.47
CA GLY A 101 -0.90 13.73 15.05
C GLY A 101 -1.22 13.68 13.56
N VAL A 102 -0.22 13.42 12.71
CA VAL A 102 -0.42 13.24 11.27
C VAL A 102 -1.31 12.01 10.99
N VAL A 103 -1.02 10.86 11.60
CA VAL A 103 -1.83 9.64 11.43
C VAL A 103 -3.28 9.86 11.85
N LEU A 104 -3.51 10.52 12.98
CA LEU A 104 -4.85 10.85 13.47
C LEU A 104 -5.58 11.88 12.59
N SER A 105 -4.86 12.71 11.85
CA SER A 105 -5.47 13.68 10.93
C SER A 105 -5.84 13.12 9.55
N LEU A 106 -5.30 11.94 9.18
CA LEU A 106 -5.58 11.30 7.89
C LEU A 106 -6.93 10.60 7.91
N ALA A 107 -7.96 11.22 7.32
CA ALA A 107 -9.33 10.71 7.32
C ALA A 107 -9.42 9.29 6.74
N ILE A 108 -8.70 8.99 5.67
CA ILE A 108 -8.72 7.68 5.02
C ILE A 108 -8.29 6.54 5.96
N LEU A 109 -7.35 6.78 6.86
CA LEU A 109 -6.90 5.76 7.82
C LEU A 109 -7.95 5.46 8.88
N GLN A 110 -8.74 6.49 9.27
CA GLN A 110 -9.82 6.35 10.24
C GLN A 110 -11.02 5.60 9.66
N LEU A 111 -11.34 5.87 8.38
CA LEU A 111 -12.55 5.37 7.74
C LEU A 111 -12.34 4.00 7.07
N SER A 112 -11.17 3.77 6.50
CA SER A 112 -10.92 2.60 5.64
C SER A 112 -9.67 1.81 6.03
N GLY A 113 -8.95 2.19 7.08
CA GLY A 113 -7.69 1.55 7.46
C GLY A 113 -7.82 0.10 7.93
N PHE A 114 -9.02 -0.38 8.24
CA PHE A 114 -9.31 -1.76 8.62
C PHE A 114 -10.01 -2.56 7.51
N ASN A 115 -10.43 -1.92 6.41
CA ASN A 115 -11.19 -2.57 5.36
C ASN A 115 -10.36 -3.65 4.64
N ALA A 116 -11.05 -4.72 4.27
CA ALA A 116 -10.49 -5.86 3.55
C ALA A 116 -10.48 -5.60 2.03
N VAL A 117 -9.73 -4.58 1.60
CA VAL A 117 -9.57 -4.16 0.20
C VAL A 117 -8.10 -4.20 -0.23
N PRO A 118 -7.77 -4.26 -1.53
CA PRO A 118 -6.39 -4.38 -2.01
C PRO A 118 -5.46 -3.25 -1.58
N ASP A 119 -5.99 -2.07 -1.26
CA ASP A 119 -5.21 -0.92 -0.82
C ASP A 119 -4.57 -1.14 0.55
N THR A 120 -5.23 -1.88 1.45
CA THR A 120 -4.68 -2.15 2.79
C THR A 120 -3.38 -2.96 2.75
N PRO A 121 -3.29 -4.13 2.11
CA PRO A 121 -2.01 -4.82 1.94
C PRO A 121 -1.04 -4.04 1.05
N LEU A 122 -1.50 -3.26 0.07
CA LEU A 122 -0.64 -2.41 -0.74
C LEU A 122 0.16 -1.42 0.13
N ILE A 123 -0.47 -0.73 1.07
CA ILE A 123 0.18 0.22 1.99
C ILE A 123 1.25 -0.51 2.82
N PHE A 124 0.92 -1.67 3.39
CA PHE A 124 1.87 -2.45 4.18
C PHE A 124 3.08 -2.90 3.38
N PHE A 125 2.86 -3.54 2.23
CA PHE A 125 3.96 -4.05 1.42
C PHE A 125 4.76 -2.93 0.75
N THR A 126 4.17 -1.76 0.52
CA THR A 126 4.90 -0.54 0.12
C THR A 126 5.84 -0.07 1.23
N ALA A 127 5.36 0.02 2.47
CA ALA A 127 6.19 0.40 3.61
C ALA A 127 7.32 -0.62 3.84
N LEU A 128 7.02 -1.92 3.75
CA LEU A 128 8.00 -2.99 3.85
C LEU A 128 9.05 -2.93 2.72
N PHE A 129 8.61 -2.75 1.48
CA PHE A 129 9.50 -2.56 0.33
C PHE A 129 10.44 -1.37 0.53
N LEU A 130 9.95 -0.21 0.96
CA LEU A 130 10.77 0.97 1.22
C LEU A 130 11.76 0.74 2.36
N LEU A 131 11.39 -0.02 3.39
CA LEU A 131 12.30 -0.42 4.46
C LEU A 131 13.40 -1.37 3.95
N CYS A 132 13.04 -2.36 3.13
CA CYS A 132 13.99 -3.26 2.49
C CYS A 132 14.90 -2.51 1.52
N TYR A 133 14.36 -1.58 0.75
CA TYR A 133 15.13 -0.68 -0.13
C TYR A 133 16.12 0.18 0.66
N LYS A 134 15.70 0.81 1.79
CA LYS A 134 16.58 1.58 2.68
C LYS A 134 17.78 0.75 3.12
N ASN A 135 17.54 -0.49 3.56
CA ASN A 135 18.58 -1.41 4.02
C ASN A 135 19.50 -1.85 2.86
N PHE A 136 18.93 -2.14 1.70
CA PHE A 136 19.70 -2.54 0.51
C PHE A 136 20.54 -1.39 -0.03
N ALA A 137 20.02 -0.18 -0.08
CA ALA A 137 20.76 1.02 -0.51
C ALA A 137 21.91 1.34 0.45
N ALA A 138 21.74 1.12 1.74
CA ALA A 138 22.78 1.31 2.75
C ALA A 138 23.86 0.22 2.71
N LYS A 139 23.47 -1.04 2.52
CA LYS A 139 24.38 -2.19 2.46
C LYS A 139 23.86 -3.26 1.52
N GLN A 140 24.55 -3.47 0.41
CA GLN A 140 24.23 -4.46 -0.62
C GLN A 140 24.70 -5.86 -0.22
N SER A 141 24.14 -6.40 0.88
CA SER A 141 24.36 -7.79 1.29
C SER A 141 23.38 -8.72 0.56
N TRP A 142 23.72 -10.02 0.45
CA TRP A 142 22.80 -11.03 -0.08
C TRP A 142 21.49 -11.10 0.71
N ARG A 143 21.56 -10.96 2.03
CA ARG A 143 20.38 -10.91 2.90
C ARG A 143 19.46 -9.76 2.49
N ASN A 144 20.00 -8.54 2.30
CA ASN A 144 19.20 -7.38 1.92
C ASN A 144 18.65 -7.51 0.49
N SER A 145 19.39 -8.16 -0.44
CA SER A 145 18.90 -8.47 -1.79
C SER A 145 17.71 -9.41 -1.75
N LEU A 146 17.80 -10.49 -0.97
CA LEU A 146 16.70 -11.46 -0.80
C LEU A 146 15.49 -10.82 -0.14
N LEU A 147 15.65 -10.04 0.93
CA LEU A 147 14.55 -9.33 1.58
C LEU A 147 13.88 -8.33 0.62
N LEU A 148 14.66 -7.64 -0.20
CA LEU A 148 14.12 -6.76 -1.24
C LEU A 148 13.33 -7.56 -2.29
N SER A 149 13.85 -8.70 -2.76
CA SER A 149 13.16 -9.57 -3.72
C SER A 149 11.80 -10.03 -3.21
N PHE A 150 11.75 -10.55 -1.98
CA PHE A 150 10.51 -11.00 -1.35
C PHE A 150 9.53 -9.84 -1.18
N SER A 151 10.01 -8.65 -0.73
CA SER A 151 9.13 -7.50 -0.54
C SER A 151 8.54 -7.00 -1.86
N VAL A 152 9.30 -7.02 -2.96
CA VAL A 152 8.80 -6.68 -4.30
C VAL A 152 7.76 -7.68 -4.79
N ALA A 153 8.03 -8.99 -4.66
CA ALA A 153 7.09 -10.02 -5.08
C ALA A 153 5.76 -9.92 -4.32
N LEU A 154 5.82 -9.80 -2.99
CA LEU A 154 4.63 -9.66 -2.14
C LEU A 154 3.87 -8.36 -2.45
N LEU A 155 4.58 -7.27 -2.73
CA LEU A 155 3.98 -6.02 -3.16
C LEU A 155 3.21 -6.18 -4.48
N PHE A 156 3.75 -6.90 -5.47
CA PHE A 156 3.08 -7.16 -6.75
C PHE A 156 1.84 -8.05 -6.60
N TYR A 157 1.82 -8.94 -5.61
CA TYR A 157 0.63 -9.74 -5.29
C TYR A 157 -0.52 -8.93 -4.68
N THR A 158 -0.33 -7.65 -4.35
CA THR A 158 -1.39 -6.80 -3.77
C THR A 158 -2.25 -6.10 -4.82
N LYS A 159 -1.61 -5.37 -5.74
CA LYS A 159 -2.30 -4.53 -6.74
C LYS A 159 -1.36 -4.25 -7.93
N TYR A 160 -1.89 -4.23 -9.16
CA TYR A 160 -1.06 -4.00 -10.36
C TYR A 160 -0.33 -2.65 -10.35
N HIS A 161 -0.95 -1.61 -9.79
CA HIS A 161 -0.33 -0.29 -9.65
C HIS A 161 0.94 -0.29 -8.78
N ALA A 162 1.18 -1.35 -8.02
CA ALA A 162 2.41 -1.51 -7.22
C ALA A 162 3.69 -1.46 -8.08
N VAL A 163 3.60 -1.81 -9.37
CA VAL A 163 4.73 -1.69 -10.30
C VAL A 163 5.24 -0.25 -10.39
N LEU A 164 4.36 0.74 -10.31
CA LEU A 164 4.73 2.16 -10.37
C LEU A 164 5.61 2.55 -9.17
N ILE A 165 5.36 2.02 -7.98
CA ILE A 165 6.15 2.29 -6.78
C ILE A 165 7.60 1.82 -6.99
N VAL A 166 7.77 0.61 -7.52
CA VAL A 166 9.09 0.03 -7.80
C VAL A 166 9.81 0.82 -8.90
N LEU A 167 9.10 1.13 -10.00
CA LEU A 167 9.66 1.91 -11.12
C LEU A 167 10.11 3.30 -10.68
N PHE A 168 9.28 4.05 -9.97
CA PHE A 168 9.67 5.39 -9.50
C PHE A 168 10.76 5.35 -8.43
N THR A 169 10.84 4.28 -7.63
CA THR A 169 11.98 4.05 -6.75
C THR A 169 13.28 3.84 -7.55
N LEU A 170 13.25 3.05 -8.62
CA LEU A 170 14.39 2.87 -9.51
C LEU A 170 14.79 4.19 -10.20
N PHE A 171 13.82 4.95 -10.74
CA PHE A 171 14.09 6.26 -11.35
C PHE A 171 14.66 7.27 -10.35
N SER A 172 14.28 7.18 -9.07
CA SER A 172 14.84 8.05 -8.03
C SER A 172 16.33 7.80 -7.79
N ASN A 173 16.84 6.61 -8.13
CA ASN A 173 18.22 6.19 -7.87
C ASN A 173 18.75 5.26 -8.97
N LEU A 174 19.07 5.83 -10.13
CA LEU A 174 19.56 5.08 -11.30
C LEU A 174 20.87 4.32 -11.04
N ARG A 175 21.61 4.67 -9.97
CA ARG A 175 22.80 3.90 -9.56
C ARG A 175 22.47 2.43 -9.25
N LEU A 176 21.23 2.12 -8.88
CA LEU A 176 20.79 0.72 -8.68
C LEU A 176 20.99 -0.12 -9.96
N LEU A 177 20.82 0.48 -11.14
CA LEU A 177 20.98 -0.20 -12.43
C LEU A 177 22.42 -0.56 -12.76
N THR A 178 23.42 -0.02 -12.05
CA THR A 178 24.82 -0.41 -12.20
C THR A 178 25.23 -1.57 -11.27
N MET A 179 24.30 -2.05 -10.44
CA MET A 179 24.57 -3.05 -9.39
C MET A 179 23.97 -4.41 -9.79
N TYR A 180 24.82 -5.44 -9.99
CA TYR A 180 24.35 -6.78 -10.37
C TYR A 180 23.32 -7.37 -9.38
N LYS A 181 23.42 -7.06 -8.07
CA LYS A 181 22.49 -7.53 -7.05
C LYS A 181 21.09 -6.97 -7.21
N THR A 182 20.92 -5.83 -7.86
CA THR A 182 19.60 -5.29 -8.22
C THR A 182 18.92 -6.21 -9.24
N TYR A 183 19.66 -6.67 -10.25
CA TYR A 183 19.12 -7.59 -11.26
C TYR A 183 18.79 -8.95 -10.67
N VAL A 184 19.66 -9.46 -9.77
CA VAL A 184 19.36 -10.71 -9.05
C VAL A 184 18.09 -10.54 -8.20
N ALA A 185 17.95 -9.42 -7.49
CA ALA A 185 16.75 -9.16 -6.70
C ALA A 185 15.49 -9.08 -7.58
N GLY A 186 15.57 -8.43 -8.73
CA GLY A 186 14.48 -8.35 -9.71
C GLY A 186 14.13 -9.72 -10.29
N LEU A 187 15.13 -10.53 -10.65
CA LEU A 187 14.92 -11.89 -11.17
C LEU A 187 14.21 -12.79 -10.14
N ILE A 188 14.69 -12.78 -8.89
CA ILE A 188 14.05 -13.56 -7.83
C ILE A 188 12.62 -13.10 -7.59
N ALA A 189 12.38 -11.78 -7.56
CA ALA A 189 11.03 -11.24 -7.43
C ALA A 189 10.11 -11.69 -8.57
N LEU A 190 10.61 -11.66 -9.82
CA LEU A 190 9.88 -12.14 -10.98
C LEU A 190 9.56 -13.64 -10.91
N LEU A 191 10.54 -14.47 -10.49
CA LEU A 191 10.33 -15.91 -10.31
C LEU A 191 9.28 -16.21 -9.23
N LEU A 192 9.29 -15.44 -8.13
CA LEU A 192 8.28 -15.55 -7.08
C LEU A 192 6.88 -15.11 -7.55
N PHE A 193 6.81 -14.15 -8.47
CA PHE A 193 5.56 -13.67 -9.06
C PHE A 193 5.08 -14.48 -10.27
N LEU A 194 5.92 -15.39 -10.76
CA LEU A 194 5.65 -16.22 -11.95
C LEU A 194 4.32 -17.00 -11.87
N PRO A 195 3.91 -17.60 -10.72
CA PRO A 195 2.63 -18.30 -10.65
C PRO A 195 1.43 -17.43 -11.03
N HIS A 196 1.45 -16.13 -10.66
CA HIS A 196 0.42 -15.18 -11.07
C HIS A 196 0.48 -14.88 -12.58
N LEU A 197 1.67 -14.74 -13.16
CA LEU A 197 1.83 -14.50 -14.60
C LEU A 197 1.37 -15.70 -15.42
N VAL A 198 1.63 -16.94 -14.96
CA VAL A 198 1.11 -18.16 -15.58
C VAL A 198 -0.42 -18.16 -15.53
N TRP A 199 -1.01 -17.86 -14.39
CA TRP A 199 -2.46 -17.73 -14.25
C TRP A 199 -3.04 -16.69 -15.21
N GLN A 200 -2.41 -15.52 -15.36
CA GLN A 200 -2.83 -14.49 -16.31
C GLN A 200 -2.80 -14.99 -17.75
N TRP A 201 -1.75 -15.71 -18.11
CA TRP A 201 -1.61 -16.29 -19.46
C TRP A 201 -2.71 -17.32 -19.72
N GLU A 202 -2.99 -18.20 -18.78
CA GLU A 202 -4.07 -19.22 -18.87
C GLU A 202 -5.48 -18.58 -18.97
N HIS A 203 -5.64 -17.37 -18.40
CA HIS A 203 -6.91 -16.62 -18.41
C HIS A 203 -6.92 -15.46 -19.42
N ASN A 204 -6.14 -15.56 -20.52
CA ASN A 204 -6.09 -14.58 -21.60
C ASN A 204 -5.79 -13.15 -21.14
N TRP A 205 -4.95 -13.00 -20.12
CA TRP A 205 -4.52 -11.70 -19.56
C TRP A 205 -5.70 -10.81 -19.12
N VAL A 206 -6.75 -11.42 -18.59
CA VAL A 206 -8.03 -10.77 -18.28
C VAL A 206 -7.87 -9.49 -17.45
N SER A 207 -7.05 -9.53 -16.40
CA SER A 207 -6.87 -8.37 -15.54
C SER A 207 -6.09 -7.24 -16.22
N PHE A 208 -5.07 -7.58 -17.01
CA PHE A 208 -4.31 -6.58 -17.78
C PHE A 208 -5.17 -5.94 -18.86
N ARG A 209 -5.99 -6.72 -19.56
CA ARG A 209 -6.94 -6.22 -20.56
C ARG A 209 -7.93 -5.27 -19.92
N TYR A 210 -8.51 -5.66 -18.78
CA TYR A 210 -9.44 -4.82 -18.03
C TYR A 210 -8.82 -3.47 -17.69
N HIS A 211 -7.65 -3.46 -17.02
CA HIS A 211 -7.03 -2.21 -16.57
C HIS A 211 -6.47 -1.32 -17.69
N LEU A 212 -6.02 -1.91 -18.80
CA LEU A 212 -5.40 -1.15 -19.88
C LEU A 212 -6.38 -0.67 -20.95
N PHE A 213 -7.48 -1.42 -21.18
CA PHE A 213 -8.33 -1.20 -22.34
C PHE A 213 -9.82 -1.08 -21.99
N GLU A 214 -10.31 -1.76 -20.95
CA GLU A 214 -11.74 -1.89 -20.70
C GLU A 214 -12.26 -0.94 -19.59
N SER A 215 -11.42 -0.60 -18.61
CA SER A 215 -11.81 0.25 -17.47
C SER A 215 -11.97 1.75 -17.82
N ASN A 216 -11.45 2.21 -18.96
CA ASN A 216 -11.40 3.61 -19.35
C ASN A 216 -12.05 3.83 -20.71
N VAL A 217 -13.33 3.52 -20.83
CA VAL A 217 -14.05 3.57 -22.12
C VAL A 217 -14.91 4.82 -22.32
N ASN A 218 -15.10 5.64 -21.29
CA ASN A 218 -15.92 6.83 -21.37
C ASN A 218 -15.17 8.01 -21.99
N ALA A 219 -15.88 8.86 -22.71
CA ALA A 219 -15.33 10.15 -23.18
C ALA A 219 -14.94 11.03 -21.97
N TYR A 220 -13.86 11.78 -22.13
CA TYR A 220 -13.40 12.69 -21.08
C TYR A 220 -14.50 13.67 -20.65
N GLN A 221 -14.63 13.82 -19.34
CA GLN A 221 -15.44 14.83 -18.68
C GLN A 221 -14.59 15.54 -17.64
N PHE A 222 -14.74 16.87 -17.55
CA PHE A 222 -13.98 17.66 -16.57
C PHE A 222 -14.22 17.23 -15.13
N SER A 223 -15.39 16.66 -14.83
CA SER A 223 -15.70 16.08 -13.51
C SER A 223 -14.69 15.05 -13.05
N PHE A 224 -14.16 14.20 -13.97
CA PHE A 224 -13.17 13.17 -13.62
C PHE A 224 -11.88 13.76 -13.04
N THR A 225 -11.37 14.81 -13.68
CA THR A 225 -10.18 15.51 -13.17
C THR A 225 -10.47 16.28 -11.89
N ALA A 226 -11.63 16.94 -11.80
CA ALA A 226 -12.05 17.66 -10.60
C ALA A 226 -12.24 16.68 -9.40
N GLU A 227 -12.88 15.55 -9.61
CA GLU A 227 -13.05 14.49 -8.61
C GLU A 227 -11.70 13.91 -8.16
N TYR A 228 -10.77 13.67 -9.09
CA TYR A 228 -9.43 13.23 -8.75
C TYR A 228 -8.72 14.22 -7.82
N LEU A 229 -8.68 15.52 -8.21
CA LEU A 229 -7.98 16.54 -7.45
C LEU A 229 -8.62 16.80 -6.08
N SER A 230 -9.96 16.93 -6.02
CA SER A 230 -10.68 17.11 -4.76
C SER A 230 -10.58 15.84 -3.87
N GLY A 231 -10.64 14.66 -4.47
CA GLY A 231 -10.49 13.40 -3.76
C GLY A 231 -9.15 13.28 -3.03
N GLN A 232 -8.04 13.73 -3.63
CA GLN A 232 -6.74 13.72 -2.96
C GLN A 232 -6.73 14.58 -1.69
N LEU A 233 -7.38 15.75 -1.73
CA LEU A 233 -7.50 16.63 -0.56
C LEU A 233 -8.36 15.99 0.53
N LEU A 234 -9.52 15.45 0.15
CA LEU A 234 -10.47 14.84 1.09
C LEU A 234 -9.93 13.55 1.73
N LEU A 235 -9.26 12.70 0.97
CA LEU A 235 -8.65 11.46 1.48
C LEU A 235 -7.55 11.74 2.51
N ALA A 236 -6.76 12.79 2.29
CA ALA A 236 -5.77 13.25 3.27
C ALA A 236 -6.40 13.93 4.49
N GLY A 237 -7.71 14.24 4.44
CA GLY A 237 -8.46 14.95 5.47
C GLY A 237 -8.77 16.39 5.10
N PRO A 238 -9.96 16.89 5.45
CA PRO A 238 -10.46 18.16 4.96
C PRO A 238 -9.61 19.38 5.36
N VAL A 239 -8.87 19.30 6.45
CA VAL A 239 -7.91 20.33 6.88
C VAL A 239 -6.47 19.87 6.60
N ALA A 240 -6.16 18.62 6.98
CA ALA A 240 -4.81 18.07 6.84
C ALA A 240 -4.37 18.00 5.37
N GLY A 241 -5.28 17.73 4.43
CA GLY A 241 -4.98 17.68 2.99
C GLY A 241 -4.40 18.97 2.44
N PHE A 242 -4.94 20.13 2.86
CA PHE A 242 -4.41 21.43 2.45
C PHE A 242 -3.02 21.76 3.01
N ILE A 243 -2.58 21.05 4.05
CA ILE A 243 -1.26 21.22 4.66
C ILE A 243 -0.31 20.15 4.16
N LEU A 244 -0.71 18.88 4.23
CA LEU A 244 0.16 17.73 3.96
C LEU A 244 0.52 17.58 2.48
N LEU A 245 -0.45 17.82 1.57
CA LEU A 245 -0.16 17.71 0.13
C LEU A 245 0.86 18.76 -0.33
N PRO A 246 0.67 20.07 -0.11
CA PRO A 246 1.72 21.05 -0.44
C PRO A 246 3.04 20.79 0.26
N ALA A 247 3.02 20.38 1.53
CA ALA A 247 4.24 20.03 2.25
C ALA A 247 4.99 18.87 1.58
N ALA A 248 4.29 17.83 1.13
CA ALA A 248 4.88 16.70 0.43
C ALA A 248 5.50 17.10 -0.94
N PHE A 249 4.85 18.01 -1.68
CA PHE A 249 5.39 18.56 -2.93
C PHE A 249 6.64 19.43 -2.70
N LEU A 250 6.65 20.23 -1.65
CA LEU A 250 7.72 21.19 -1.35
C LEU A 250 8.88 20.58 -0.56
N TYR A 251 8.69 19.39 0.04
CA TYR A 251 9.68 18.76 0.90
C TYR A 251 11.01 18.51 0.18
N LYS A 252 12.12 18.96 0.77
CA LYS A 252 13.47 18.69 0.28
C LYS A 252 14.00 17.40 0.87
N THR A 253 14.20 16.40 0.04
CA THR A 253 14.68 15.09 0.45
C THR A 253 16.15 15.14 0.88
N THR A 254 16.50 14.45 1.96
CA THR A 254 17.84 14.42 2.55
C THR A 254 18.57 13.09 2.31
N ASN A 255 17.85 12.04 1.96
CA ASN A 255 18.42 10.71 1.73
C ASN A 255 17.72 9.95 0.59
N ALA A 256 18.30 8.81 0.18
CA ALA A 256 17.80 8.02 -0.93
C ALA A 256 16.37 7.48 -0.70
N THR A 257 16.01 7.16 0.55
CA THR A 257 14.69 6.63 0.88
C THR A 257 13.62 7.72 0.77
N GLU A 258 13.87 8.90 1.30
CA GLU A 258 12.98 10.05 1.14
C GLU A 258 12.82 10.44 -0.33
N LYS A 259 13.92 10.38 -1.11
CA LYS A 259 13.88 10.62 -2.54
C LYS A 259 13.00 9.60 -3.25
N ALA A 260 13.11 8.30 -2.91
CA ALA A 260 12.26 7.25 -3.46
C ALA A 260 10.77 7.47 -3.12
N MET A 261 10.45 7.78 -1.87
CA MET A 261 9.08 8.11 -1.43
C MET A 261 8.51 9.29 -2.23
N ARG A 262 9.27 10.39 -2.36
CA ARG A 262 8.84 11.57 -3.11
C ARG A 262 8.63 11.26 -4.58
N TRP A 263 9.55 10.54 -5.23
CA TRP A 263 9.42 10.16 -6.63
C TRP A 263 8.21 9.24 -6.87
N SER A 264 7.99 8.26 -5.98
CA SER A 264 6.83 7.38 -6.06
C SER A 264 5.54 8.16 -5.86
N MET A 265 5.46 9.05 -4.86
CA MET A 265 4.29 9.89 -4.63
C MET A 265 3.98 10.79 -5.84
N LEU A 266 4.97 11.56 -6.31
CA LEU A 266 4.79 12.48 -7.45
C LEU A 266 4.48 11.73 -8.74
N GLY A 267 5.20 10.64 -9.00
CA GLY A 267 5.01 9.85 -10.21
C GLY A 267 3.63 9.20 -10.27
N ILE A 268 3.17 8.63 -9.16
CA ILE A 268 1.83 8.04 -9.06
C ILE A 268 0.75 9.13 -9.16
N TYR A 269 0.94 10.25 -8.47
CA TYR A 269 0.02 11.39 -8.55
C TYR A 269 -0.14 11.88 -10.00
N ILE A 270 0.97 12.10 -10.71
CA ILE A 270 0.96 12.52 -12.12
C ILE A 270 0.36 11.43 -13.01
N PHE A 271 0.68 10.16 -12.78
CA PHE A 271 0.14 9.05 -13.55
C PHE A 271 -1.40 9.02 -13.49
N PHE A 272 -1.98 9.10 -12.29
CA PHE A 272 -3.44 9.10 -12.15
C PHE A 272 -4.08 10.41 -12.59
N LEU A 273 -3.39 11.55 -12.44
CA LEU A 273 -3.85 12.80 -13.03
C LEU A 273 -3.96 12.69 -14.57
N LEU A 274 -2.93 12.13 -15.21
CA LEU A 274 -2.97 11.89 -16.67
C LEU A 274 -4.03 10.86 -17.05
N SER A 275 -4.25 9.85 -16.22
CA SER A 275 -5.30 8.86 -16.44
C SER A 275 -6.70 9.49 -16.37
N SER A 276 -6.90 10.50 -15.51
CA SER A 276 -8.19 11.21 -15.42
C SER A 276 -8.60 11.93 -16.71
N PHE A 277 -7.65 12.21 -17.63
CA PHE A 277 -7.94 12.77 -18.96
C PHE A 277 -8.36 11.73 -20.00
N ARG A 278 -8.25 10.43 -19.70
CA ARG A 278 -8.64 9.36 -20.63
C ARG A 278 -10.08 8.87 -20.45
N GLY A 279 -10.79 9.39 -19.46
CA GLY A 279 -12.12 8.96 -19.08
C GLY A 279 -12.11 7.98 -17.90
N LYS A 280 -13.30 7.64 -17.42
CA LYS A 280 -13.53 6.63 -16.37
C LYS A 280 -14.22 5.42 -16.96
#